data_8c75c804d5cad735134874bff1c4c4e7
#
_entry.id   8c75c804d5cad735134874bff1c4c4e7
#
_cell.length_a   1.000
_cell.length_b   1.000
_cell.length_c   1.000
_cell.angle_alpha   90.00
_cell.angle_beta   90.00
_cell.angle_gamma   90.00
#
_symmetry.space_group_name_H-M   'P 1'
#
loop_
_entity.id
_entity.type
_entity.pdbx_description
1 polymer ?
#
loop_
_entity_poly.entity_id
_entity_poly.type
_entity_poly.pdbx_seq_one_letter_code
_entity_poly.pdbx_strand_id
1 'polypeptide(L)'
;MKMFVGLTDFDWFEYLKERQCKEVNFWKPSEQRFTALAPNDLFLFKLHHPQNYIVGGGFFVKYSLLPTNLAWDAFGVENGRSSLSELNKAILNYRRLDSMPREQLQIGCIILTDVFYFNETDWIPAPDNFSKNIVSGKSYSPDSLEGAALYQQINERLQIRRVLAYGERYREGMTKHRLGQGAFRVAVTDAYHRRCAISGEKTLPVLQAAHIIPFSQGGQHSVDNGILLRSDIHTLYDQGYITIDPQLRVDVSSRLHEDFGNGRDYYKFHGAKLMVTPELLQDMPSREALAWHNEHVFVG
;
A
#
# COMPACT_ATOMS: atom_id res chain seq x y z
N MET A 1 -18.47 9.28 3.21
CA MET A 1 -17.59 8.46 2.33
C MET A 1 -17.79 8.95 0.91
N LYS A 2 -16.78 9.45 0.25
CA LYS A 2 -16.82 9.85 -1.16
C LYS A 2 -16.54 8.66 -2.08
N MET A 3 -16.87 8.81 -3.34
CA MET A 3 -16.56 7.82 -4.38
C MET A 3 -15.82 8.49 -5.53
N PHE A 4 -14.85 7.80 -6.08
CA PHE A 4 -14.18 8.21 -7.32
C PHE A 4 -14.32 7.08 -8.34
N VAL A 5 -14.87 7.39 -9.50
CA VAL A 5 -15.04 6.46 -10.62
C VAL A 5 -13.87 6.67 -11.57
N GLY A 6 -12.90 5.75 -11.56
CA GLY A 6 -11.69 5.80 -12.38
C GLY A 6 -11.83 4.99 -13.67
N LEU A 7 -11.37 5.57 -14.79
CA LEU A 7 -11.30 4.85 -16.07
C LEU A 7 -10.25 3.74 -15.98
N THR A 8 -10.64 2.54 -16.40
CA THR A 8 -9.90 1.29 -16.19
C THR A 8 -9.83 0.50 -17.50
N ASP A 9 -8.63 0.04 -17.84
CA ASP A 9 -8.45 -0.86 -18.98
C ASP A 9 -9.03 -2.24 -18.67
N PHE A 10 -9.67 -2.85 -19.65
CA PHE A 10 -10.27 -4.17 -19.52
C PHE A 10 -9.22 -5.24 -19.17
N ASP A 11 -8.09 -5.25 -19.87
CA ASP A 11 -7.01 -6.22 -19.66
C ASP A 11 -6.41 -6.11 -18.24
N TRP A 12 -6.27 -4.89 -17.72
CA TRP A 12 -5.80 -4.65 -16.36
C TRP A 12 -6.79 -5.20 -15.33
N PHE A 13 -8.08 -4.95 -15.54
CA PHE A 13 -9.15 -5.44 -14.66
C PHE A 13 -9.24 -6.97 -14.68
N GLU A 14 -9.28 -7.59 -15.86
CA GLU A 14 -9.35 -9.05 -16.03
C GLU A 14 -8.16 -9.75 -15.39
N TYR A 15 -6.95 -9.22 -15.62
CA TYR A 15 -5.73 -9.76 -15.06
C TYR A 15 -5.76 -9.84 -13.52
N LEU A 16 -6.27 -8.80 -12.86
CA LEU A 16 -6.37 -8.72 -11.40
C LEU A 16 -7.54 -9.57 -10.88
N LYS A 17 -8.67 -9.58 -11.60
CA LYS A 17 -9.84 -10.39 -11.26
C LYS A 17 -9.55 -11.88 -11.28
N GLU A 18 -8.88 -12.38 -12.31
CA GLU A 18 -8.46 -13.78 -12.39
C GLU A 18 -7.60 -14.22 -11.19
N ARG A 19 -6.76 -13.33 -10.70
CA ARG A 19 -5.86 -13.56 -9.56
C ARG A 19 -6.50 -13.28 -8.22
N GLN A 20 -7.71 -12.76 -8.20
CA GLN A 20 -8.44 -12.37 -6.98
C GLN A 20 -7.60 -11.48 -6.06
N CYS A 21 -6.84 -10.53 -6.64
CA CYS A 21 -5.99 -9.62 -5.90
C CYS A 21 -6.82 -8.81 -4.89
N LYS A 22 -6.42 -8.81 -3.62
CA LYS A 22 -7.11 -8.12 -2.53
C LYS A 22 -6.59 -6.70 -2.30
N GLU A 23 -5.40 -6.44 -2.78
CA GLU A 23 -4.74 -5.15 -2.81
C GLU A 23 -4.32 -4.86 -4.24
N VAL A 24 -4.41 -3.61 -4.67
CA VAL A 24 -3.94 -3.22 -6.00
C VAL A 24 -3.33 -1.83 -5.98
N ASN A 25 -2.35 -1.63 -6.84
CA ASN A 25 -1.87 -0.33 -7.24
C ASN A 25 -2.58 0.11 -8.53
N PHE A 26 -3.57 0.99 -8.40
CA PHE A 26 -4.15 1.66 -9.55
C PHE A 26 -3.20 2.78 -9.99
N TRP A 27 -2.23 2.44 -10.82
CA TRP A 27 -1.20 3.39 -11.20
C TRP A 27 -1.68 4.40 -12.25
N LYS A 28 -1.17 5.63 -12.13
CA LYS A 28 -1.35 6.70 -13.10
C LYS A 28 -0.02 6.95 -13.83
N PRO A 29 -0.02 7.07 -15.16
CA PRO A 29 1.21 7.36 -15.90
C PRO A 29 1.73 8.78 -15.61
N SER A 30 0.90 9.69 -15.07
CA SER A 30 1.28 11.06 -14.72
C SER A 30 1.76 11.17 -13.27
N GLU A 31 2.61 12.15 -12.99
CA GLU A 31 3.11 12.49 -11.66
C GLU A 31 2.14 13.37 -10.86
N GLN A 32 1.05 13.81 -11.51
CA GLN A 32 0.06 14.66 -10.87
C GLN A 32 -0.56 13.99 -9.65
N ARG A 33 -0.51 14.68 -8.51
CA ARG A 33 -1.05 14.20 -7.23
C ARG A 33 -2.55 13.89 -7.34
N PHE A 34 -2.96 12.79 -6.74
CA PHE A 34 -4.36 12.42 -6.59
C PHE A 34 -4.86 12.87 -5.21
N THR A 35 -5.90 13.71 -5.20
CA THR A 35 -6.44 14.31 -3.97
C THR A 35 -7.96 14.16 -3.87
N ALA A 36 -8.56 13.32 -4.74
CA ALA A 36 -10.01 13.21 -4.83
C ALA A 36 -10.65 12.44 -3.67
N LEU A 37 -9.89 11.55 -3.03
CA LEU A 37 -10.36 10.67 -1.95
C LEU A 37 -9.54 10.88 -0.67
N ALA A 38 -10.19 10.65 0.46
CA ALA A 38 -9.57 10.44 1.76
C ALA A 38 -9.41 8.92 2.04
N PRO A 39 -8.53 8.50 2.97
CA PRO A 39 -8.44 7.10 3.38
C PRO A 39 -9.82 6.51 3.73
N ASN A 40 -10.05 5.27 3.28
CA ASN A 40 -11.31 4.53 3.37
C ASN A 40 -12.46 5.04 2.48
N ASP A 41 -12.24 6.04 1.64
CA ASP A 41 -13.18 6.37 0.55
C ASP A 41 -13.13 5.32 -0.57
N LEU A 42 -14.16 5.26 -1.38
CA LEU A 42 -14.37 4.21 -2.37
C LEU A 42 -13.81 4.62 -3.74
N PHE A 43 -12.92 3.80 -4.29
CA PHE A 43 -12.46 3.90 -5.68
C PHE A 43 -13.13 2.82 -6.52
N LEU A 44 -13.78 3.20 -7.63
CA LEU A 44 -14.55 2.31 -8.50
C LEU A 44 -13.88 2.16 -9.86
N PHE A 45 -13.82 0.93 -10.36
CA PHE A 45 -13.25 0.60 -11.67
C PHE A 45 -14.33 0.71 -12.74
N LYS A 46 -14.18 1.65 -13.66
CA LYS A 46 -15.09 1.84 -14.78
C LYS A 46 -14.36 1.55 -16.09
N LEU A 47 -14.87 0.58 -16.85
CA LEU A 47 -14.33 0.23 -18.15
C LEU A 47 -14.50 1.37 -19.17
N HIS A 48 -13.56 1.47 -20.10
CA HIS A 48 -13.65 2.37 -21.24
C HIS A 48 -14.88 2.07 -22.13
N HIS A 49 -15.25 3.01 -22.98
CA HIS A 49 -16.19 2.76 -24.08
C HIS A 49 -15.62 1.67 -25.02
N PRO A 50 -16.40 0.69 -25.53
CA PRO A 50 -17.88 0.67 -25.53
C PRO A 50 -18.51 0.04 -24.29
N GLN A 51 -17.79 -0.71 -23.44
CA GLN A 51 -18.39 -1.42 -22.29
C GLN A 51 -19.13 -0.47 -21.35
N ASN A 52 -18.46 0.58 -20.88
CA ASN A 52 -19.03 1.66 -20.11
C ASN A 52 -19.74 1.23 -18.80
N TYR A 53 -19.21 0.21 -18.11
CA TYR A 53 -19.72 -0.31 -16.85
C TYR A 53 -18.74 -0.10 -15.71
N ILE A 54 -19.25 0.03 -14.50
CA ILE A 54 -18.49 -0.10 -13.26
C ILE A 54 -18.46 -1.59 -12.92
N VAL A 55 -17.27 -2.14 -12.81
CA VAL A 55 -17.00 -3.60 -12.77
C VAL A 55 -16.43 -4.08 -11.45
N GLY A 56 -16.12 -3.16 -10.54
CA GLY A 56 -15.53 -3.45 -9.25
C GLY A 56 -14.98 -2.19 -8.59
N GLY A 57 -14.13 -2.36 -7.60
CA GLY A 57 -13.52 -1.25 -6.88
C GLY A 57 -12.67 -1.72 -5.71
N GLY A 58 -12.27 -0.77 -4.88
CA GLY A 58 -11.54 -1.01 -3.64
C GLY A 58 -11.57 0.22 -2.76
N PHE A 59 -11.08 0.09 -1.54
CA PHE A 59 -11.01 1.20 -0.59
C PHE A 59 -9.67 1.90 -0.69
N PHE A 60 -9.70 3.20 -0.83
CA PHE A 60 -8.51 4.03 -0.96
C PHE A 60 -7.71 4.06 0.34
N VAL A 61 -6.43 3.75 0.25
CA VAL A 61 -5.48 3.82 1.37
C VAL A 61 -4.76 5.15 1.33
N LYS A 62 -3.99 5.38 0.27
CA LYS A 62 -3.19 6.59 0.07
C LYS A 62 -2.74 6.72 -1.39
N TYR A 63 -2.24 7.91 -1.70
CA TYR A 63 -1.49 8.16 -2.93
C TYR A 63 0.00 8.32 -2.61
N SER A 64 0.85 7.71 -3.42
CA SER A 64 2.30 7.90 -3.38
C SER A 64 2.87 8.04 -4.79
N LEU A 65 3.91 8.85 -4.96
CA LEU A 65 4.67 8.95 -6.19
C LEU A 65 5.90 8.04 -6.07
N LEU A 66 5.98 7.01 -6.91
CA LEU A 66 7.05 6.01 -6.83
C LEU A 66 7.72 5.81 -8.19
N PRO A 67 9.04 5.53 -8.19
CA PRO A 67 9.69 4.92 -9.34
C PRO A 67 9.05 3.58 -9.69
N THR A 68 9.00 3.23 -10.97
CA THR A 68 8.32 2.01 -11.45
C THR A 68 8.88 0.73 -10.87
N ASN A 69 10.21 0.64 -10.66
CA ASN A 69 10.84 -0.50 -9.99
C ASN A 69 10.36 -0.65 -8.55
N LEU A 70 10.27 0.43 -7.78
CA LEU A 70 9.79 0.39 -6.39
C LEU A 70 8.28 0.08 -6.32
N ALA A 71 7.49 0.59 -7.26
CA ALA A 71 6.09 0.20 -7.38
C ALA A 71 5.94 -1.30 -7.71
N TRP A 72 6.84 -1.83 -8.54
CA TRP A 72 6.89 -3.26 -8.82
C TRP A 72 7.33 -4.08 -7.60
N ASP A 73 8.38 -3.66 -6.91
CA ASP A 73 8.87 -4.33 -5.70
C ASP A 73 7.83 -4.36 -4.56
N ALA A 74 6.98 -3.32 -4.49
CA ALA A 74 5.92 -3.26 -3.49
C ALA A 74 4.70 -4.11 -3.86
N PHE A 75 4.25 -4.08 -5.12
CA PHE A 75 2.96 -4.61 -5.53
C PHE A 75 3.04 -5.78 -6.53
N GLY A 76 4.20 -6.03 -7.18
CA GLY A 76 4.35 -7.13 -8.13
C GLY A 76 3.20 -7.18 -9.14
N VAL A 77 2.52 -8.32 -9.20
CA VAL A 77 1.38 -8.55 -10.10
C VAL A 77 0.14 -7.71 -9.79
N GLU A 78 0.06 -7.17 -8.58
CA GLU A 78 -1.01 -6.26 -8.14
C GLU A 78 -0.94 -4.87 -8.82
N ASN A 79 0.10 -4.60 -9.62
CA ASN A 79 0.12 -3.52 -10.61
C ASN A 79 -0.72 -3.83 -11.87
N GLY A 80 -1.35 -5.01 -11.95
CA GLY A 80 -2.15 -5.43 -13.11
C GLY A 80 -1.32 -5.76 -14.34
N ARG A 81 -0.07 -6.19 -14.16
CA ARG A 81 0.85 -6.64 -15.22
C ARG A 81 1.66 -7.86 -14.75
N SER A 82 2.15 -8.64 -15.72
CA SER A 82 2.87 -9.90 -15.44
C SER A 82 4.34 -9.70 -15.04
N SER A 83 4.92 -8.55 -15.37
CA SER A 83 6.31 -8.22 -15.09
C SER A 83 6.55 -6.70 -15.05
N LEU A 84 7.68 -6.29 -14.45
CA LEU A 84 8.14 -4.89 -14.49
C LEU A 84 8.32 -4.40 -15.94
N SER A 85 8.76 -5.27 -16.84
CA SER A 85 8.91 -4.94 -18.26
C SER A 85 7.57 -4.58 -18.91
N GLU A 86 6.52 -5.37 -18.64
CA GLU A 86 5.17 -5.10 -19.16
C GLU A 86 4.55 -3.86 -18.50
N LEU A 87 4.81 -3.61 -17.21
CA LEU A 87 4.41 -2.38 -16.54
C LEU A 87 5.07 -1.17 -17.21
N ASN A 88 6.38 -1.19 -17.39
CA ASN A 88 7.12 -0.11 -18.05
C ASN A 88 6.62 0.13 -19.47
N LYS A 89 6.40 -0.92 -20.27
CA LYS A 89 5.86 -0.83 -21.62
C LYS A 89 4.49 -0.14 -21.64
N ALA A 90 3.58 -0.52 -20.73
CA ALA A 90 2.27 0.11 -20.63
C ALA A 90 2.39 1.61 -20.31
N ILE A 91 3.26 1.99 -19.37
CA ILE A 91 3.48 3.39 -18.98
C ILE A 91 4.07 4.20 -20.15
N LEU A 92 5.05 3.65 -20.86
CA LEU A 92 5.65 4.29 -22.03
C LEU A 92 4.59 4.55 -23.11
N ASN A 93 3.73 3.56 -23.37
CA ASN A 93 2.63 3.71 -24.35
C ASN A 93 1.68 4.86 -23.93
N TYR A 94 1.28 4.93 -22.65
CA TYR A 94 0.43 6.02 -22.15
C TYR A 94 1.10 7.39 -22.24
N ARG A 95 2.41 7.46 -22.00
CA ARG A 95 3.20 8.70 -22.12
C ARG A 95 3.61 9.02 -23.57
N ARG A 96 3.35 8.13 -24.50
CA ARG A 96 3.78 8.24 -25.92
C ARG A 96 5.29 8.42 -26.04
N LEU A 97 6.04 7.61 -25.29
CA LEU A 97 7.50 7.58 -25.32
C LEU A 97 7.98 6.31 -26.00
N ASP A 98 8.95 6.45 -26.91
CA ASP A 98 9.50 5.31 -27.68
C ASP A 98 10.53 4.49 -26.89
N SER A 99 11.10 5.06 -25.82
CA SER A 99 12.13 4.40 -25.00
C SER A 99 12.12 4.92 -23.57
N MET A 100 12.77 4.15 -22.68
CA MET A 100 12.96 4.54 -21.27
C MET A 100 13.78 5.84 -21.20
N PRO A 101 13.30 6.85 -20.47
CA PRO A 101 14.07 8.07 -20.21
C PRO A 101 15.34 7.75 -19.37
N ARG A 102 16.35 8.61 -19.47
CA ARG A 102 17.55 8.48 -18.62
C ARG A 102 17.26 8.65 -17.12
N GLU A 103 16.29 9.48 -16.82
CA GLU A 103 15.77 9.67 -15.47
C GLU A 103 14.83 8.52 -15.09
N GLN A 104 14.80 8.19 -13.81
CA GLN A 104 13.96 7.12 -13.30
C GLN A 104 12.48 7.44 -13.53
N LEU A 105 11.77 6.55 -14.24
CA LEU A 105 10.37 6.70 -14.57
C LEU A 105 9.51 6.62 -13.30
N GLN A 106 8.86 7.72 -12.93
CA GLN A 106 7.98 7.78 -11.76
C GLN A 106 6.52 7.66 -12.18
N ILE A 107 5.71 7.04 -11.34
CA ILE A 107 4.26 6.88 -11.54
C ILE A 107 3.50 7.27 -10.27
N GLY A 108 2.30 7.81 -10.46
CA GLY A 108 1.37 8.02 -9.36
C GLY A 108 0.72 6.70 -8.97
N CYS A 109 0.87 6.28 -7.72
CA CYS A 109 0.30 5.06 -7.17
C CYS A 109 -0.92 5.40 -6.31
N ILE A 110 -2.11 5.01 -6.76
CA ILE A 110 -3.35 5.04 -5.97
C ILE A 110 -3.51 3.64 -5.36
N ILE A 111 -3.25 3.53 -4.07
CA ILE A 111 -3.21 2.25 -3.36
C ILE A 111 -4.60 1.94 -2.85
N LEU A 112 -5.09 0.76 -3.21
CA LEU A 112 -6.42 0.27 -2.86
C LEU A 112 -6.31 -1.07 -2.13
N THR A 113 -7.13 -1.24 -1.09
CA THR A 113 -7.26 -2.49 -0.33
C THR A 113 -8.71 -2.98 -0.33
N ASP A 114 -8.93 -4.21 0.17
CA ASP A 114 -10.24 -4.88 0.15
C ASP A 114 -10.92 -4.78 -1.22
N VAL A 115 -10.13 -5.05 -2.27
CA VAL A 115 -10.55 -4.96 -3.66
C VAL A 115 -11.62 -6.01 -3.96
N PHE A 116 -12.63 -5.58 -4.68
CA PHE A 116 -13.75 -6.42 -5.10
C PHE A 116 -13.97 -6.33 -6.62
N TYR A 117 -14.39 -7.44 -7.19
CA TYR A 117 -14.67 -7.59 -8.63
C TYR A 117 -16.10 -8.08 -8.81
N PHE A 118 -16.91 -7.40 -9.61
CA PHE A 118 -18.25 -7.85 -9.93
C PHE A 118 -18.21 -8.90 -11.04
N ASN A 119 -19.14 -9.85 -10.99
CA ASN A 119 -19.44 -10.70 -12.14
C ASN A 119 -20.14 -9.87 -13.21
N GLU A 120 -20.13 -10.31 -14.45
CA GLU A 120 -20.76 -9.56 -15.57
C GLU A 120 -22.25 -9.26 -15.33
N THR A 121 -22.97 -10.18 -14.71
CA THR A 121 -24.38 -10.01 -14.32
C THR A 121 -24.62 -8.90 -13.29
N ASP A 122 -23.57 -8.54 -12.56
CA ASP A 122 -23.61 -7.56 -11.46
C ASP A 122 -23.00 -6.21 -11.86
N TRP A 123 -22.53 -6.08 -13.09
CA TRP A 123 -21.93 -4.84 -13.57
C TRP A 123 -22.94 -3.69 -13.52
N ILE A 124 -22.50 -2.52 -13.10
CA ILE A 124 -23.33 -1.34 -12.94
C ILE A 124 -23.09 -0.41 -14.14
N PRO A 125 -24.14 -0.02 -14.90
CA PRO A 125 -23.97 0.99 -15.94
C PRO A 125 -23.36 2.27 -15.36
N ALA A 126 -22.44 2.90 -16.09
CA ALA A 126 -21.88 4.18 -15.67
C ALA A 126 -22.99 5.22 -15.55
N PRO A 127 -22.95 6.13 -14.54
CA PRO A 127 -23.93 7.19 -14.42
C PRO A 127 -24.03 8.04 -15.69
N ASP A 128 -25.22 8.47 -16.08
CA ASP A 128 -25.48 9.23 -17.31
C ASP A 128 -24.64 10.52 -17.41
N ASN A 129 -24.33 11.12 -16.26
CA ASN A 129 -23.51 12.32 -16.17
C ASN A 129 -21.98 12.02 -16.21
N PHE A 130 -21.57 10.78 -16.46
CA PHE A 130 -20.17 10.43 -16.73
C PHE A 130 -19.85 10.72 -18.20
N SER A 131 -19.42 11.92 -18.50
CA SER A 131 -19.13 12.37 -19.87
C SER A 131 -18.05 11.51 -20.55
N LYS A 132 -18.25 11.27 -21.85
CA LYS A 132 -17.27 10.55 -22.73
C LYS A 132 -15.92 11.28 -22.82
N ASN A 133 -15.85 12.56 -22.50
CA ASN A 133 -14.62 13.36 -22.55
C ASN A 133 -13.77 13.26 -21.28
N ILE A 134 -14.25 12.53 -20.26
CA ILE A 134 -13.47 12.29 -19.03
C ILE A 134 -12.34 11.31 -19.36
N VAL A 135 -11.09 11.73 -19.10
CA VAL A 135 -9.88 10.97 -19.44
C VAL A 135 -9.28 10.20 -18.27
N SER A 136 -9.64 10.53 -17.00
CA SER A 136 -9.08 9.86 -15.82
C SER A 136 -10.14 9.35 -14.86
N GLY A 137 -11.18 10.12 -14.60
CA GLY A 137 -12.26 9.74 -13.70
C GLY A 137 -13.02 10.93 -13.16
N LYS A 138 -14.04 10.64 -12.33
CA LYS A 138 -14.95 11.63 -11.75
C LYS A 138 -15.33 11.27 -10.32
N SER A 139 -15.38 12.29 -9.45
CA SER A 139 -15.85 12.13 -8.07
C SER A 139 -17.37 12.19 -7.98
N TYR A 140 -17.94 11.39 -7.06
CA TYR A 140 -19.33 11.41 -6.68
C TYR A 140 -19.47 11.52 -5.17
N SER A 141 -20.39 12.41 -4.72
CA SER A 141 -20.79 12.48 -3.32
C SER A 141 -22.06 11.68 -3.11
N PRO A 142 -22.20 10.89 -2.03
CA PRO A 142 -23.47 10.27 -1.66
C PRO A 142 -24.61 11.26 -1.42
N ASP A 143 -24.28 12.54 -1.21
CA ASP A 143 -25.27 13.62 -1.01
C ASP A 143 -25.89 14.12 -2.34
N SER A 144 -25.32 13.76 -3.49
CA SER A 144 -25.90 14.04 -4.80
C SER A 144 -26.84 12.93 -5.25
N LEU A 145 -27.81 13.25 -6.11
CA LEU A 145 -28.79 12.26 -6.59
C LEU A 145 -28.12 11.06 -7.26
N GLU A 146 -27.19 11.32 -8.20
CA GLU A 146 -26.47 10.28 -8.93
C GLU A 146 -25.49 9.52 -8.02
N GLY A 147 -24.86 10.23 -7.08
CA GLY A 147 -23.95 9.60 -6.13
C GLY A 147 -24.69 8.71 -5.13
N ALA A 148 -25.87 9.13 -4.65
CA ALA A 148 -26.72 8.31 -3.78
C ALA A 148 -27.18 7.03 -4.49
N ALA A 149 -27.66 7.16 -5.73
CA ALA A 149 -28.09 6.01 -6.55
C ALA A 149 -26.93 5.04 -6.82
N LEU A 150 -25.76 5.55 -7.16
CA LEU A 150 -24.56 4.75 -7.37
C LEU A 150 -24.13 4.05 -6.08
N TYR A 151 -24.10 4.76 -4.96
CA TYR A 151 -23.72 4.21 -3.65
C TYR A 151 -24.68 3.07 -3.23
N GLN A 152 -25.99 3.25 -3.42
CA GLN A 152 -26.98 2.21 -3.13
C GLN A 152 -26.72 0.96 -3.96
N GLN A 153 -26.54 1.08 -5.28
CA GLN A 153 -26.29 -0.05 -6.17
C GLN A 153 -25.03 -0.83 -5.80
N ILE A 154 -23.97 -0.13 -5.39
CA ILE A 154 -22.72 -0.77 -4.94
C ILE A 154 -22.95 -1.50 -3.62
N ASN A 155 -23.59 -0.86 -2.66
CA ASN A 155 -23.87 -1.47 -1.36
C ASN A 155 -24.71 -2.75 -1.47
N GLU A 156 -25.74 -2.75 -2.28
CA GLU A 156 -26.57 -3.92 -2.52
C GLU A 156 -25.71 -5.11 -2.99
N ARG A 157 -24.81 -4.89 -3.96
CA ARG A 157 -23.94 -5.94 -4.49
C ARG A 157 -22.89 -6.39 -3.47
N LEU A 158 -22.34 -5.48 -2.69
CA LEU A 158 -21.36 -5.80 -1.64
C LEU A 158 -22.02 -6.55 -0.48
N GLN A 159 -23.25 -6.22 -0.11
CA GLN A 159 -24.00 -6.94 0.94
C GLN A 159 -24.33 -8.37 0.51
N ILE A 160 -24.81 -8.57 -0.72
CA ILE A 160 -25.05 -9.91 -1.28
C ILE A 160 -23.76 -10.75 -1.22
N ARG A 161 -22.62 -10.20 -1.61
CA ARG A 161 -21.33 -10.90 -1.54
C ARG A 161 -20.90 -11.24 -0.11
N ARG A 162 -21.15 -10.35 0.85
CA ARG A 162 -20.84 -10.59 2.28
C ARG A 162 -21.68 -11.74 2.85
N VAL A 163 -22.97 -11.75 2.55
CA VAL A 163 -23.87 -12.84 2.97
C VAL A 163 -23.43 -14.18 2.38
N LEU A 164 -23.03 -14.21 1.12
CA LEU A 164 -22.57 -15.43 0.45
C LEU A 164 -21.20 -15.92 0.91
N ALA A 165 -20.30 -14.98 1.30
CA ALA A 165 -18.92 -15.32 1.64
C ALA A 165 -18.67 -15.65 3.13
N TYR A 166 -19.43 -15.08 4.06
CA TYR A 166 -19.03 -15.09 5.48
C TYR A 166 -20.14 -15.40 6.50
N GLY A 167 -21.40 -15.53 6.13
CA GLY A 167 -22.47 -15.75 7.10
C GLY A 167 -22.59 -14.63 8.14
N GLU A 168 -23.32 -14.85 9.23
CA GLU A 168 -23.68 -13.82 10.21
C GLU A 168 -22.52 -13.28 11.11
N ARG A 169 -21.32 -13.82 11.03
CA ARG A 169 -20.21 -13.50 11.97
C ARG A 169 -19.49 -12.16 11.72
N TYR A 170 -19.85 -11.41 10.70
CA TYR A 170 -19.05 -10.25 10.25
C TYR A 170 -19.63 -8.88 10.61
N ARG A 171 -20.60 -8.78 11.51
CA ARG A 171 -21.22 -7.48 11.86
C ARG A 171 -20.37 -6.55 12.75
N GLU A 172 -19.32 -7.01 13.40
CA GLU A 172 -18.59 -6.24 14.42
C GLU A 172 -17.19 -5.74 14.02
N GLY A 173 -16.67 -6.06 12.84
CA GLY A 173 -15.26 -5.84 12.48
C GLY A 173 -14.96 -4.72 11.47
N MET A 174 -15.87 -3.80 11.16
CA MET A 174 -15.75 -2.87 10.01
C MET A 174 -15.07 -1.52 10.28
N THR A 175 -14.09 -1.43 11.17
CA THR A 175 -13.53 -0.10 11.50
C THR A 175 -12.09 0.14 11.07
N LYS A 176 -11.35 -0.84 10.60
CA LYS A 176 -10.02 -0.65 9.98
C LYS A 176 -9.83 -1.61 8.81
N HIS A 177 -9.77 -1.09 7.59
CA HIS A 177 -9.30 -1.87 6.44
C HIS A 177 -7.86 -2.29 6.71
N ARG A 178 -7.59 -3.60 6.64
CA ARG A 178 -6.23 -4.13 6.82
C ARG A 178 -5.41 -3.77 5.60
N LEU A 179 -4.25 -3.14 5.81
CA LEU A 179 -3.30 -2.94 4.73
C LEU A 179 -2.83 -4.31 4.22
N GLY A 180 -2.64 -4.44 2.93
CA GLY A 180 -1.86 -5.53 2.36
C GLY A 180 -0.36 -5.25 2.51
N GLN A 181 0.47 -6.18 2.08
CA GLN A 181 1.92 -6.07 2.22
C GLN A 181 2.50 -4.90 1.42
N GLY A 182 1.99 -4.63 0.21
CA GLY A 182 2.43 -3.53 -0.63
C GLY A 182 2.06 -2.18 -0.03
N ALA A 183 0.79 -2.01 0.41
CA ALA A 183 0.33 -0.80 1.09
C ALA A 183 1.12 -0.54 2.37
N PHE A 184 1.40 -1.58 3.18
CA PHE A 184 2.24 -1.49 4.37
C PHE A 184 3.63 -0.94 4.03
N ARG A 185 4.31 -1.54 3.02
CA ARG A 185 5.64 -1.07 2.59
C ARG A 185 5.64 0.41 2.22
N VAL A 186 4.69 0.84 1.40
CA VAL A 186 4.61 2.23 0.96
C VAL A 186 4.23 3.15 2.11
N ALA A 187 3.28 2.74 2.97
CA ALA A 187 2.84 3.54 4.11
C ALA A 187 3.97 3.78 5.10
N VAL A 188 4.72 2.74 5.49
CA VAL A 188 5.89 2.86 6.37
C VAL A 188 6.98 3.69 5.70
N THR A 189 7.30 3.44 4.42
CA THR A 189 8.32 4.20 3.69
C THR A 189 8.03 5.70 3.70
N ASP A 190 6.79 6.09 3.46
CA ASP A 190 6.40 7.50 3.46
C ASP A 190 6.34 8.08 4.89
N ALA A 191 5.88 7.31 5.90
CA ALA A 191 5.81 7.77 7.30
C ALA A 191 7.20 8.12 7.86
N TYR A 192 8.22 7.39 7.44
CA TYR A 192 9.63 7.67 7.78
C TYR A 192 10.34 8.61 6.77
N HIS A 193 9.59 9.40 5.98
CA HIS A 193 10.14 10.37 5.02
C HIS A 193 11.17 9.75 4.06
N ARG A 194 10.98 8.46 3.70
CA ARG A 194 11.89 7.71 2.82
C ARG A 194 13.32 7.66 3.34
N ARG A 195 13.48 7.51 4.67
CA ARG A 195 14.78 7.47 5.35
C ARG A 195 14.80 6.36 6.39
N CYS A 196 15.91 5.66 6.48
CA CYS A 196 16.13 4.67 7.54
C CYS A 196 15.97 5.31 8.92
N ALA A 197 15.18 4.70 9.79
CA ALA A 197 14.92 5.19 11.15
C ALA A 197 16.20 5.30 12.00
N ILE A 198 17.13 4.38 11.82
CA ILE A 198 18.39 4.29 12.62
C ILE A 198 19.51 5.10 11.99
N SER A 199 19.81 4.86 10.69
CA SER A 199 20.99 5.44 10.03
C SER A 199 20.75 6.74 9.29
N GLY A 200 19.46 7.08 9.03
CA GLY A 200 19.07 8.24 8.22
C GLY A 200 19.34 8.07 6.72
N GLU A 201 19.77 6.87 6.25
CA GLU A 201 20.01 6.55 4.83
C GLU A 201 18.78 6.86 3.97
N LYS A 202 18.97 7.44 2.79
CA LYS A 202 17.93 7.87 1.85
C LYS A 202 17.87 7.07 0.55
N THR A 203 18.82 6.17 0.33
CA THR A 203 18.90 5.37 -0.89
C THR A 203 17.77 4.35 -0.91
N LEU A 204 16.63 4.70 -1.50
CA LEU A 204 15.39 3.92 -1.48
C LEU A 204 15.57 2.43 -1.81
N PRO A 205 16.37 2.00 -2.81
CA PRO A 205 16.54 0.58 -3.13
C PRO A 205 17.10 -0.29 -1.99
N VAL A 206 17.75 0.31 -0.99
CA VAL A 206 18.28 -0.42 0.18
C VAL A 206 17.41 -0.24 1.43
N LEU A 207 16.27 0.44 1.32
CA LEU A 207 15.34 0.64 2.43
C LEU A 207 14.23 -0.40 2.39
N GLN A 208 13.91 -0.96 3.55
CA GLN A 208 12.88 -1.98 3.73
C GLN A 208 12.00 -1.64 4.92
N ALA A 209 10.70 -1.84 4.76
CA ALA A 209 9.75 -1.75 5.86
C ALA A 209 9.81 -3.05 6.67
N ALA A 210 10.40 -2.99 7.85
CA ALA A 210 10.46 -4.06 8.82
C ALA A 210 9.17 -4.11 9.65
N HIS A 211 8.63 -5.30 9.93
CA HIS A 211 7.62 -5.47 10.95
C HIS A 211 8.27 -5.51 12.34
N ILE A 212 7.67 -4.84 13.31
CA ILE A 212 8.13 -4.94 14.72
C ILE A 212 7.73 -6.30 15.27
N ILE A 213 6.44 -6.65 15.21
CA ILE A 213 5.94 -8.00 15.45
C ILE A 213 5.73 -8.66 14.09
N PRO A 214 6.44 -9.75 13.75
CA PRO A 214 6.28 -10.42 12.47
C PRO A 214 4.82 -10.84 12.21
N PHE A 215 4.39 -10.80 10.95
CA PHE A 215 3.04 -11.22 10.57
C PHE A 215 2.73 -12.66 10.98
N SER A 216 3.73 -13.55 10.91
CA SER A 216 3.66 -14.95 11.36
C SER A 216 3.45 -15.10 12.86
N GLN A 217 3.75 -14.08 13.65
CA GLN A 217 3.59 -14.02 15.11
C GLN A 217 2.36 -13.18 15.53
N GLY A 218 1.44 -12.91 14.59
CA GLY A 218 0.21 -12.17 14.86
C GLY A 218 0.33 -10.65 14.68
N GLY A 219 1.48 -10.14 14.24
CA GLY A 219 1.65 -8.73 13.88
C GLY A 219 0.74 -8.32 12.72
N GLN A 220 0.31 -7.08 12.71
CA GLN A 220 -0.56 -6.56 11.67
C GLN A 220 0.21 -5.71 10.66
N HIS A 221 -0.29 -5.61 9.44
CA HIS A 221 0.17 -4.63 8.45
C HIS A 221 -0.39 -3.26 8.82
N SER A 222 0.20 -2.61 9.81
CA SER A 222 -0.13 -1.24 10.25
C SER A 222 1.15 -0.45 10.42
N VAL A 223 1.09 0.87 10.24
CA VAL A 223 2.30 1.73 10.25
C VAL A 223 2.97 1.72 11.63
N ASP A 224 2.17 1.67 12.69
CA ASP A 224 2.65 1.58 14.08
C ASP A 224 3.32 0.23 14.44
N ASN A 225 3.14 -0.80 13.60
CA ASN A 225 3.87 -2.07 13.65
C ASN A 225 5.01 -2.13 12.61
N GLY A 226 5.44 -0.98 12.08
CA GLY A 226 6.44 -0.90 11.02
C GLY A 226 7.56 0.09 11.32
N ILE A 227 8.78 -0.26 10.90
CA ILE A 227 9.95 0.62 10.95
C ILE A 227 10.67 0.56 9.61
N LEU A 228 11.06 1.72 9.06
CA LEU A 228 11.85 1.76 7.82
C LEU A 228 13.33 1.63 8.16
N LEU A 229 13.95 0.57 7.70
CA LEU A 229 15.35 0.24 7.98
C LEU A 229 16.13 0.05 6.68
N ARG A 230 17.44 0.31 6.74
CA ARG A 230 18.39 -0.15 5.73
C ARG A 230 18.47 -1.69 5.78
N SER A 231 18.59 -2.35 4.64
CA SER A 231 18.44 -3.80 4.49
C SER A 231 19.35 -4.64 5.40
N ASP A 232 20.58 -4.21 5.63
CA ASP A 232 21.51 -4.87 6.55
C ASP A 232 21.08 -4.70 8.02
N ILE A 233 20.61 -3.51 8.40
CA ILE A 233 20.05 -3.24 9.74
C ILE A 233 18.75 -4.02 9.94
N HIS A 234 17.90 -4.11 8.91
CA HIS A 234 16.68 -4.92 8.94
C HIS A 234 16.98 -6.40 9.20
N THR A 235 17.97 -6.94 8.49
CA THR A 235 18.42 -8.33 8.72
C THR A 235 18.87 -8.55 10.17
N LEU A 236 19.64 -7.65 10.74
CA LEU A 236 20.10 -7.75 12.14
C LEU A 236 18.95 -7.54 13.14
N TYR A 237 17.96 -6.72 12.80
CA TYR A 237 16.75 -6.52 13.58
C TYR A 237 15.91 -7.80 13.65
N ASP A 238 15.64 -8.41 12.50
CA ASP A 238 14.87 -9.67 12.43
C ASP A 238 15.58 -10.84 13.14
N GLN A 239 16.92 -10.83 13.17
CA GLN A 239 17.74 -11.83 13.85
C GLN A 239 18.00 -11.53 15.33
N GLY A 240 17.51 -10.38 15.82
CA GLY A 240 17.62 -9.99 17.22
C GLY A 240 18.96 -9.40 17.64
N TYR A 241 19.90 -9.15 16.73
CA TYR A 241 21.16 -8.47 17.08
C TYR A 241 21.02 -6.97 17.26
N ILE A 242 19.94 -6.39 16.74
CA ILE A 242 19.56 -5.00 16.94
C ILE A 242 18.11 -4.96 17.40
N THR A 243 17.80 -4.10 18.36
CA THR A 243 16.42 -3.81 18.75
C THR A 243 16.24 -2.30 18.98
N ILE A 244 15.01 -1.91 19.22
CA ILE A 244 14.63 -0.53 19.58
C ILE A 244 13.77 -0.63 20.82
N ASP A 245 14.14 0.09 21.88
CA ASP A 245 13.39 0.10 23.13
C ASP A 245 12.10 0.97 23.04
N PRO A 246 11.16 0.83 23.99
CA PRO A 246 9.95 1.68 24.02
C PRO A 246 10.20 3.18 24.18
N GLN A 247 11.44 3.60 24.48
CA GLN A 247 11.89 4.99 24.52
C GLN A 247 12.52 5.44 23.21
N LEU A 248 12.42 4.60 22.15
CA LEU A 248 12.95 4.83 20.80
C LEU A 248 14.49 4.94 20.76
N ARG A 249 15.16 4.19 21.63
CA ARG A 249 16.63 4.03 21.58
C ARG A 249 17.00 2.71 20.93
N VAL A 250 18.08 2.74 20.19
CA VAL A 250 18.62 1.54 19.53
C VAL A 250 19.49 0.77 20.52
N ASP A 251 19.28 -0.53 20.60
CA ASP A 251 20.14 -1.44 21.32
C ASP A 251 20.83 -2.41 20.37
N VAL A 252 22.13 -2.58 20.53
CA VAL A 252 22.96 -3.49 19.72
C VAL A 252 23.56 -4.52 20.65
N SER A 253 23.26 -5.78 20.41
CA SER A 253 23.72 -6.92 21.23
C SER A 253 25.25 -7.10 21.17
N SER A 254 25.85 -7.40 22.32
CA SER A 254 27.27 -7.80 22.40
C SER A 254 27.55 -9.08 21.63
N ARG A 255 26.57 -9.95 21.48
CA ARG A 255 26.65 -11.19 20.72
C ARG A 255 26.98 -10.97 19.26
N LEU A 256 26.68 -9.81 18.67
CA LEU A 256 27.11 -9.48 17.31
C LEU A 256 28.63 -9.57 17.15
N HIS A 257 29.39 -9.13 18.14
CA HIS A 257 30.85 -9.28 18.15
C HIS A 257 31.26 -10.71 18.49
N GLU A 258 30.61 -11.34 19.45
CA GLU A 258 30.92 -12.70 19.88
C GLU A 258 30.74 -13.72 18.76
N ASP A 259 29.61 -13.63 18.05
CA ASP A 259 29.24 -14.58 17.01
C ASP A 259 30.00 -14.36 15.68
N PHE A 260 30.38 -13.11 15.35
CA PHE A 260 30.95 -12.75 14.03
C PHE A 260 32.35 -12.11 14.08
N GLY A 261 32.89 -11.82 15.26
CA GLY A 261 34.20 -11.17 15.44
C GLY A 261 34.24 -9.73 14.91
N ASN A 262 33.10 -9.12 14.61
CA ASN A 262 32.97 -7.80 14.00
C ASN A 262 31.69 -7.11 14.52
N GLY A 263 31.23 -6.06 13.86
CA GLY A 263 30.00 -5.33 14.24
C GLY A 263 30.22 -3.84 14.47
N ARG A 264 31.46 -3.36 14.27
CA ARG A 264 31.86 -1.96 14.54
C ARG A 264 30.95 -0.93 13.90
N ASP A 265 30.46 -1.20 12.70
CA ASP A 265 29.58 -0.29 11.96
C ASP A 265 28.19 -0.15 12.57
N TYR A 266 27.79 -1.08 13.43
CA TYR A 266 26.48 -1.08 14.07
C TYR A 266 26.55 -0.58 15.51
N TYR A 267 27.62 -0.84 16.26
CA TYR A 267 27.79 -0.37 17.64
C TYR A 267 27.74 1.14 17.81
N LYS A 268 28.05 1.91 16.77
CA LYS A 268 27.86 3.38 16.79
C LYS A 268 26.41 3.83 16.98
N PHE A 269 25.44 2.94 16.76
CA PHE A 269 24.01 3.22 16.96
C PHE A 269 23.53 2.86 18.37
N HIS A 270 24.31 2.07 19.13
CA HIS A 270 23.93 1.64 20.47
C HIS A 270 23.69 2.84 21.40
N GLY A 271 22.55 2.84 22.10
CA GLY A 271 22.10 3.93 22.99
C GLY A 271 21.58 5.18 22.26
N ALA A 272 21.75 5.29 20.95
CA ALA A 272 21.28 6.44 20.18
C ALA A 272 19.75 6.41 20.03
N LYS A 273 19.12 7.60 20.03
CA LYS A 273 17.72 7.72 19.64
C LYS A 273 17.54 7.49 18.14
N LEU A 274 16.36 7.06 17.73
CA LEU A 274 16.03 7.03 16.31
C LEU A 274 16.29 8.38 15.66
N MET A 275 16.95 8.35 14.51
CA MET A 275 17.27 9.55 13.73
C MET A 275 16.05 10.10 12.98
N VAL A 276 15.13 9.21 12.62
CA VAL A 276 13.88 9.55 11.92
C VAL A 276 12.73 8.81 12.57
N THR A 277 11.64 9.54 12.81
CA THR A 277 10.38 9.01 13.33
C THR A 277 9.21 9.57 12.51
N PRO A 278 8.06 8.89 12.46
CA PRO A 278 6.84 9.46 11.90
C PRO A 278 6.42 10.76 12.60
N GLU A 279 5.78 11.67 11.85
CA GLU A 279 5.25 12.91 12.40
C GLU A 279 3.90 12.72 13.12
N LEU A 280 3.09 11.79 12.62
CA LEU A 280 1.77 11.53 13.19
C LEU A 280 1.89 10.57 14.37
N LEU A 281 1.31 10.92 15.51
CA LEU A 281 1.33 10.08 16.72
C LEU A 281 0.77 8.68 16.49
N GLN A 282 -0.25 8.55 15.64
CA GLN A 282 -0.86 7.26 15.29
C GLN A 282 0.04 6.35 14.47
N ASP A 283 1.05 6.91 13.79
CA ASP A 283 2.01 6.19 12.94
C ASP A 283 3.32 5.88 13.70
N MET A 284 3.47 6.39 14.92
CA MET A 284 4.64 6.10 15.77
C MET A 284 4.68 4.60 16.12
N PRO A 285 5.88 4.01 16.19
CA PRO A 285 6.05 2.62 16.63
C PRO A 285 5.30 2.35 17.96
N SER A 286 4.48 1.31 17.97
CA SER A 286 3.75 0.89 19.16
C SER A 286 4.74 0.49 20.26
N ARG A 287 4.58 1.06 21.44
CA ARG A 287 5.43 0.72 22.60
C ARG A 287 5.31 -0.74 23.01
N GLU A 288 4.10 -1.29 22.89
CA GLU A 288 3.80 -2.69 23.17
C GLU A 288 4.51 -3.59 22.16
N ALA A 289 4.51 -3.21 20.86
CA ALA A 289 5.21 -3.95 19.83
C ALA A 289 6.74 -3.91 20.03
N LEU A 290 7.30 -2.74 20.38
CA LEU A 290 8.72 -2.60 20.69
C LEU A 290 9.11 -3.44 21.91
N ALA A 291 8.31 -3.41 22.99
CA ALA A 291 8.54 -4.25 24.17
C ALA A 291 8.51 -5.75 23.80
N TRP A 292 7.53 -6.15 22.99
CA TRP A 292 7.43 -7.53 22.51
C TRP A 292 8.69 -7.98 21.75
N HIS A 293 9.22 -7.14 20.84
CA HIS A 293 10.44 -7.44 20.10
C HIS A 293 11.66 -7.58 21.02
N ASN A 294 11.76 -6.71 22.04
CA ASN A 294 12.83 -6.79 23.04
C ASN A 294 12.78 -8.09 23.85
N GLU A 295 11.57 -8.57 24.19
CA GLU A 295 11.40 -9.76 25.03
C GLU A 295 11.52 -11.08 24.23
N HIS A 296 11.11 -11.09 22.96
CA HIS A 296 10.95 -12.33 22.20
C HIS A 296 11.96 -12.53 21.07
N VAL A 297 12.57 -11.46 20.58
CA VAL A 297 13.48 -11.50 19.43
C VAL A 297 14.90 -11.12 19.81
N PHE A 298 15.07 -10.07 20.64
CA PHE A 298 16.41 -9.54 20.95
C PHE A 298 17.25 -10.54 21.73
N VAL A 299 18.48 -10.75 21.25
CA VAL A 299 19.48 -11.66 21.86
C VAL A 299 20.52 -10.83 22.65
N GLY A 300 20.04 -10.10 23.63
CA GLY A 300 20.83 -9.24 24.49
C GLY A 300 21.51 -9.94 25.64
#